data_1a830e15b97d43a9697cd409a27d5bb3
#
_entry.id   1a830e15b97d43a9697cd409a27d5bb3
#
_cell.length_a   1.000
_cell.length_b   1.000
_cell.length_c   1.000
_cell.angle_alpha   90.00
_cell.angle_beta   90.00
_cell.angle_gamma   90.00
#
_symmetry.space_group_name_H-M   'P 1'
#
loop_
_entity.id
_entity.type
_entity.pdbx_description
1 polymer ?
#
loop_
_entity_poly.entity_id
_entity_poly.type
_entity_poly.pdbx_seq_one_letter_code
_entity_poly.pdbx_strand_id
1 'polypeptide(L)'
;MECPEFISIGHLTYDIYPGERLIGGSAVYSSLTACKLGLSTGIITSRGLDFSCDGLLKGINISGSLSPHTTTFHNSYYQGKRKQTINEIANRIKKEQIPKGWDKAKIVHICPVADEVDQEIFTLFKDSLVCLTPQGLMRRWDEKGQVYPKRWIPVFKVSSQVDVLIFSEEDIATFPEMLEKYKSLINIVILTRGAEGSILYWRGKEFYFSAFKTEEKDPTGAGDVFAAAFLVKYYQTDDPIESSRFANCVASFAVEGKGTAGISNFDRIIKRAFLMGIDL
;
A
#
# COMPACT_ATOMS: atom_id res chain seq x y z
N MET A 1 10.19 -21.11 8.39
CA MET A 1 10.08 -20.39 7.09
C MET A 1 11.23 -19.41 7.02
N GLU A 2 11.87 -19.32 5.89
CA GLU A 2 12.90 -18.31 5.62
C GLU A 2 12.29 -16.90 5.69
N CYS A 3 13.09 -15.91 6.13
CA CYS A 3 12.64 -14.54 6.23
C CYS A 3 12.51 -13.96 4.81
N PRO A 4 11.33 -13.45 4.42
CA PRO A 4 11.19 -12.75 3.15
C PRO A 4 11.97 -11.44 3.13
N GLU A 5 12.43 -11.02 1.96
CA GLU A 5 13.10 -9.72 1.81
C GLU A 5 12.12 -8.55 1.93
N PHE A 6 10.90 -8.73 1.42
CA PHE A 6 9.81 -7.76 1.48
C PHE A 6 8.62 -8.33 2.25
N ILE A 7 8.12 -7.58 3.22
CA ILE A 7 6.92 -7.94 3.99
C ILE A 7 5.90 -6.83 3.88
N SER A 8 4.65 -7.17 3.54
CA SER A 8 3.51 -6.28 3.73
C SER A 8 2.67 -6.70 4.94
N ILE A 9 2.18 -5.71 5.69
CA ILE A 9 1.39 -5.92 6.92
C ILE A 9 0.07 -5.17 6.79
N GLY A 10 -1.03 -5.92 6.65
CA GLY A 10 -2.38 -5.39 6.47
C GLY A 10 -3.36 -6.50 6.12
N HIS A 11 -4.66 -6.19 6.13
CA HIS A 11 -5.67 -7.17 5.78
C HIS A 11 -5.65 -7.54 4.30
N LEU A 12 -5.87 -8.82 4.01
CA LEU A 12 -6.40 -9.27 2.74
C LEU A 12 -7.90 -8.95 2.74
N THR A 13 -8.42 -8.40 1.65
CA THR A 13 -9.81 -7.95 1.59
C THR A 13 -10.56 -8.53 0.41
N TYR A 14 -11.88 -8.43 0.51
CA TYR A 14 -12.74 -8.47 -0.65
C TYR A 14 -13.27 -7.07 -0.97
N ASP A 15 -13.21 -6.71 -2.24
CA ASP A 15 -13.85 -5.53 -2.81
C ASP A 15 -15.07 -5.98 -3.62
N ILE A 16 -16.25 -5.59 -3.16
CA ILE A 16 -17.52 -5.93 -3.77
C ILE A 16 -17.98 -4.76 -4.64
N TYR A 17 -18.23 -5.05 -5.90
CA TYR A 17 -18.84 -4.18 -6.89
C TYR A 17 -20.18 -4.78 -7.35
N PRO A 18 -21.07 -4.04 -8.01
CA PRO A 18 -22.29 -4.61 -8.58
C PRO A 18 -21.97 -5.77 -9.52
N GLY A 19 -22.37 -6.99 -9.10
CA GLY A 19 -22.18 -8.22 -9.87
C GLY A 19 -20.78 -8.87 -9.79
N GLU A 20 -19.86 -8.34 -8.97
CA GLU A 20 -18.49 -8.84 -8.93
C GLU A 20 -17.86 -8.74 -7.54
N ARG A 21 -17.00 -9.71 -7.22
CA ARG A 21 -16.15 -9.74 -6.04
C ARG A 21 -14.69 -9.88 -6.47
N LEU A 22 -13.86 -8.93 -6.09
CA LEU A 22 -12.43 -8.92 -6.35
C LEU A 22 -11.65 -9.13 -5.06
N ILE A 23 -10.48 -9.75 -5.18
CA ILE A 23 -9.48 -9.76 -4.11
C ILE A 23 -8.80 -8.40 -4.09
N GLY A 24 -8.74 -7.81 -2.90
CA GLY A 24 -8.18 -6.50 -2.65
C GLY A 24 -7.32 -6.47 -1.39
N GLY A 25 -7.07 -5.26 -0.93
CA GLY A 25 -6.22 -4.95 0.21
C GLY A 25 -4.82 -4.55 -0.21
N SER A 26 -4.32 -3.49 0.41
CA SER A 26 -3.00 -2.92 0.14
C SER A 26 -1.89 -3.96 0.22
N ALA A 27 -1.99 -4.91 1.16
CA ALA A 27 -1.02 -5.99 1.31
C ALA A 27 -0.95 -6.92 0.09
N VAL A 28 -2.07 -7.15 -0.61
CA VAL A 28 -2.10 -7.98 -1.83
C VAL A 28 -1.36 -7.28 -2.97
N TYR A 29 -1.75 -6.05 -3.29
CA TYR A 29 -1.15 -5.28 -4.39
C TYR A 29 0.35 -5.07 -4.18
N SER A 30 0.72 -4.70 -2.96
CA SER A 30 2.11 -4.45 -2.58
C SER A 30 2.97 -5.71 -2.71
N SER A 31 2.54 -6.84 -2.13
CA SER A 31 3.30 -8.09 -2.19
C SER A 31 3.40 -8.66 -3.60
N LEU A 32 2.32 -8.61 -4.39
CA LEU A 32 2.35 -9.03 -5.79
C LEU A 32 3.34 -8.18 -6.61
N THR A 33 3.36 -6.88 -6.36
CA THR A 33 4.29 -5.96 -7.05
C THR A 33 5.74 -6.29 -6.68
N ALA A 34 6.07 -6.40 -5.39
CA ALA A 34 7.41 -6.73 -4.94
C ALA A 34 7.88 -8.11 -5.46
N CYS A 35 6.98 -9.11 -5.47
CA CYS A 35 7.25 -10.43 -6.03
C CYS A 35 7.56 -10.35 -7.54
N LYS A 36 6.78 -9.59 -8.32
CA LYS A 36 7.02 -9.39 -9.76
C LYS A 36 8.27 -8.56 -10.06
N LEU A 37 8.75 -7.78 -9.09
CA LEU A 37 10.04 -7.09 -9.12
C LEU A 37 11.21 -7.95 -8.63
N GLY A 38 10.97 -9.24 -8.34
CA GLY A 38 12.02 -10.24 -8.09
C GLY A 38 12.37 -10.47 -6.62
N LEU A 39 11.67 -9.85 -5.66
CA LEU A 39 11.95 -10.09 -4.24
C LEU A 39 11.18 -11.30 -3.69
N SER A 40 11.78 -12.00 -2.73
CA SER A 40 11.04 -12.92 -1.89
C SER A 40 10.09 -12.15 -0.98
N THR A 41 8.80 -12.53 -0.99
CA THR A 41 7.74 -11.73 -0.35
C THR A 41 6.96 -12.50 0.69
N GLY A 42 6.52 -11.76 1.72
CA GLY A 42 5.64 -12.25 2.77
C GLY A 42 4.50 -11.28 3.07
N ILE A 43 3.38 -11.85 3.53
CA ILE A 43 2.24 -11.09 4.02
C ILE A 43 1.97 -11.48 5.46
N ILE A 44 1.86 -10.47 6.33
CA ILE A 44 1.36 -10.65 7.70
C ILE A 44 -0.04 -10.04 7.75
N THR A 45 -1.03 -10.89 8.04
CA THR A 45 -2.44 -10.51 7.89
C THR A 45 -3.36 -11.17 8.91
N SER A 46 -4.59 -10.72 8.95
CA SER A 46 -5.72 -11.50 9.45
C SER A 46 -6.75 -11.62 8.33
N ARG A 47 -7.30 -12.82 8.14
CA ARG A 47 -8.26 -13.10 7.06
C ARG A 47 -9.31 -14.08 7.52
N GLY A 48 -10.50 -14.03 6.92
CA GLY A 48 -11.57 -14.95 7.21
C GLY A 48 -11.30 -16.36 6.72
N LEU A 49 -12.05 -17.32 7.27
CA LEU A 49 -12.10 -18.69 6.76
C LEU A 49 -12.69 -18.76 5.34
N ASP A 50 -13.46 -17.74 4.97
CA ASP A 50 -14.08 -17.56 3.66
C ASP A 50 -13.12 -17.05 2.58
N PHE A 51 -11.88 -16.67 2.96
CA PHE A 51 -10.91 -16.11 2.01
C PHE A 51 -10.33 -17.18 1.09
N SER A 52 -10.53 -17.00 -0.22
CA SER A 52 -9.88 -17.76 -1.27
C SER A 52 -9.17 -16.84 -2.25
N CYS A 53 -7.97 -17.19 -2.66
CA CYS A 53 -7.17 -16.42 -3.60
C CYS A 53 -6.86 -17.18 -4.91
N ASP A 54 -7.42 -18.38 -5.11
CA ASP A 54 -7.32 -19.19 -6.34
C ASP A 54 -5.93 -19.19 -7.00
N GLY A 55 -4.89 -19.30 -6.17
CA GLY A 55 -3.51 -19.30 -6.62
C GLY A 55 -2.89 -17.92 -6.93
N LEU A 56 -3.65 -16.82 -6.79
CA LEU A 56 -3.15 -15.46 -7.03
C LEU A 56 -1.88 -15.13 -6.21
N LEU A 57 -1.83 -15.60 -4.97
CA LEU A 57 -0.71 -15.36 -4.04
C LEU A 57 0.29 -16.54 -4.02
N LYS A 58 0.33 -17.34 -5.10
CA LYS A 58 1.28 -18.45 -5.20
C LYS A 58 2.73 -17.92 -5.16
N GLY A 59 3.55 -18.51 -4.28
CA GLY A 59 4.94 -18.10 -4.09
C GLY A 59 5.13 -16.99 -3.05
N ILE A 60 4.04 -16.42 -2.51
CA ILE A 60 4.08 -15.46 -1.42
C ILE A 60 3.82 -16.18 -0.09
N ASN A 61 4.67 -15.97 0.90
CA ASN A 61 4.51 -16.56 2.22
C ASN A 61 3.44 -15.78 3.01
N ILE A 62 2.36 -16.45 3.44
CA ILE A 62 1.29 -15.80 4.20
C ILE A 62 1.34 -16.27 5.65
N SER A 63 1.43 -15.34 6.59
CA SER A 63 1.35 -15.58 8.02
C SER A 63 0.30 -14.69 8.67
N GLY A 64 -0.18 -15.10 9.84
CA GLY A 64 -1.14 -14.34 10.62
C GLY A 64 -2.21 -15.20 11.26
N SER A 65 -3.37 -14.60 11.55
CA SER A 65 -4.48 -15.28 12.21
C SER A 65 -5.68 -15.51 11.29
N LEU A 66 -6.48 -16.48 11.65
CA LEU A 66 -7.82 -16.65 11.07
C LEU A 66 -8.83 -15.79 11.87
N SER A 67 -9.79 -15.26 11.14
CA SER A 67 -10.92 -14.46 11.64
C SER A 67 -12.23 -15.12 11.20
N PRO A 68 -13.36 -14.84 11.87
CA PRO A 68 -14.66 -15.30 11.40
C PRO A 68 -14.96 -14.84 9.96
N HIS A 69 -14.61 -13.60 9.63
CA HIS A 69 -14.90 -12.99 8.33
C HIS A 69 -13.66 -12.30 7.76
N THR A 70 -13.58 -12.22 6.43
CA THR A 70 -12.62 -11.43 5.70
C THR A 70 -13.08 -9.96 5.66
N THR A 71 -12.17 -9.02 5.85
CA THR A 71 -12.48 -7.60 5.69
C THR A 71 -13.05 -7.34 4.31
N THR A 72 -14.26 -6.78 4.26
CA THR A 72 -15.02 -6.64 3.02
C THR A 72 -15.50 -5.22 2.83
N PHE A 73 -15.10 -4.61 1.71
CA PHE A 73 -15.55 -3.30 1.28
C PHE A 73 -16.56 -3.42 0.15
N HIS A 74 -17.66 -2.69 0.24
CA HIS A 74 -18.60 -2.48 -0.86
C HIS A 74 -18.34 -1.13 -1.49
N ASN A 75 -18.07 -1.14 -2.78
CA ASN A 75 -17.78 0.03 -3.57
C ASN A 75 -18.95 0.33 -4.51
N SER A 76 -19.49 1.51 -4.44
CA SER A 76 -20.51 2.01 -5.35
C SER A 76 -20.11 3.40 -5.85
N TYR A 77 -20.57 3.76 -7.04
CA TYR A 77 -20.31 5.05 -7.62
C TYR A 77 -21.64 5.78 -7.80
N TYR A 78 -21.72 6.99 -7.26
CA TYR A 78 -22.87 7.87 -7.41
C TYR A 78 -22.39 9.23 -7.91
N GLN A 79 -22.89 9.66 -9.07
CA GLN A 79 -22.48 10.91 -9.74
C GLN A 79 -20.96 11.07 -9.86
N GLY A 80 -20.24 9.98 -10.23
CA GLY A 80 -18.79 9.97 -10.37
C GLY A 80 -18.01 9.95 -9.06
N LYS A 81 -18.68 9.99 -7.89
CA LYS A 81 -18.03 9.89 -6.58
C LYS A 81 -18.10 8.46 -6.05
N ARG A 82 -16.97 7.95 -5.61
CA ARG A 82 -16.90 6.65 -4.92
C ARG A 82 -17.55 6.77 -3.54
N LYS A 83 -18.50 5.89 -3.28
CA LYS A 83 -19.06 5.66 -1.95
C LYS A 83 -18.62 4.28 -1.49
N GLN A 84 -18.01 4.20 -0.31
CA GLN A 84 -17.49 2.96 0.23
C GLN A 84 -18.14 2.64 1.57
N THR A 85 -18.55 1.38 1.75
CA THR A 85 -18.96 0.85 3.05
C THR A 85 -18.09 -0.34 3.41
N ILE A 86 -17.78 -0.48 4.70
CA ILE A 86 -17.13 -1.65 5.28
C ILE A 86 -18.18 -2.48 6.00
N ASN A 87 -18.32 -3.75 5.63
CA ASN A 87 -19.36 -4.62 6.16
C ASN A 87 -18.80 -5.59 7.19
N GLU A 88 -17.62 -6.12 6.91
CA GLU A 88 -16.94 -7.09 7.76
C GLU A 88 -15.50 -6.62 7.99
N ILE A 89 -14.98 -6.86 9.18
CA ILE A 89 -13.60 -6.53 9.54
C ILE A 89 -12.97 -7.76 10.21
N ALA A 90 -11.85 -8.22 9.66
CA ALA A 90 -11.06 -9.29 10.25
C ALA A 90 -10.41 -8.84 11.58
N ASN A 91 -9.89 -9.79 12.34
CA ASN A 91 -9.24 -9.51 13.62
C ASN A 91 -8.02 -8.59 13.44
N ARG A 92 -7.70 -7.80 14.47
CA ARG A 92 -6.48 -6.99 14.50
C ARG A 92 -5.24 -7.84 14.31
N ILE A 93 -4.27 -7.27 13.61
CA ILE A 93 -2.93 -7.84 13.45
C ILE A 93 -2.07 -7.39 14.63
N LYS A 94 -1.56 -8.36 15.38
CA LYS A 94 -0.76 -8.14 16.60
C LYS A 94 0.66 -8.65 16.40
N LYS A 95 1.59 -8.18 17.23
CA LYS A 95 3.02 -8.56 17.16
C LYS A 95 3.28 -10.06 17.28
N GLU A 96 2.44 -10.78 18.02
CA GLU A 96 2.56 -12.24 18.22
C GLU A 96 2.34 -13.03 16.93
N GLN A 97 1.76 -12.39 15.89
CA GLN A 97 1.53 -13.01 14.58
C GLN A 97 2.73 -12.88 13.64
N ILE A 98 3.75 -12.09 14.03
CA ILE A 98 4.99 -11.97 13.27
C ILE A 98 5.79 -13.27 13.44
N PRO A 99 6.08 -14.03 12.37
CA PRO A 99 6.88 -15.24 12.48
C PRO A 99 8.28 -14.93 13.00
N LYS A 100 8.84 -15.87 13.77
CA LYS A 100 10.21 -15.76 14.27
C LYS A 100 11.18 -15.55 13.11
N GLY A 101 11.97 -14.49 13.20
CA GLY A 101 12.98 -14.12 12.20
C GLY A 101 12.48 -13.19 11.10
N TRP A 102 11.16 -12.95 10.98
CA TRP A 102 10.62 -12.01 9.99
C TRP A 102 10.82 -10.54 10.40
N ASP A 103 11.13 -10.30 11.66
CA ASP A 103 11.60 -9.00 12.16
C ASP A 103 12.92 -8.51 11.53
N LYS A 104 13.59 -9.38 10.75
CA LYS A 104 14.82 -9.11 10.00
C LYS A 104 14.58 -8.85 8.51
N ALA A 105 13.35 -8.69 8.08
CA ALA A 105 13.04 -8.35 6.69
C ALA A 105 13.72 -7.03 6.29
N LYS A 106 14.18 -6.96 5.05
CA LYS A 106 14.87 -5.76 4.53
C LYS A 106 13.93 -4.59 4.33
N ILE A 107 12.71 -4.88 3.83
CA ILE A 107 11.68 -3.91 3.51
C ILE A 107 10.38 -4.33 4.19
N VAL A 108 9.76 -3.38 4.88
CA VAL A 108 8.47 -3.58 5.55
C VAL A 108 7.49 -2.50 5.13
N HIS A 109 6.43 -2.91 4.46
CA HIS A 109 5.33 -2.04 4.09
C HIS A 109 4.14 -2.27 5.04
N ILE A 110 3.92 -1.35 5.96
CA ILE A 110 2.76 -1.36 6.86
C ILE A 110 1.63 -0.61 6.14
N CYS A 111 0.56 -1.32 5.81
CA CYS A 111 -0.47 -0.83 4.90
C CYS A 111 -1.89 -1.16 5.39
N PRO A 112 -2.29 -0.62 6.55
CA PRO A 112 -3.63 -0.83 7.09
C PRO A 112 -4.72 -0.26 6.17
N VAL A 113 -5.85 -0.96 6.08
CA VAL A 113 -7.03 -0.56 5.31
C VAL A 113 -8.24 -0.25 6.19
N ALA A 114 -8.25 -0.74 7.44
CA ALA A 114 -9.35 -0.64 8.41
C ALA A 114 -8.85 -0.44 9.85
N ASP A 115 -7.74 0.30 10.07
CA ASP A 115 -7.12 0.56 11.38
C ASP A 115 -6.75 -0.74 12.14
N GLU A 116 -6.39 -1.79 11.41
CA GLU A 116 -6.23 -3.14 11.91
C GLU A 116 -4.84 -3.48 12.46
N VAL A 117 -3.83 -2.67 12.16
CA VAL A 117 -2.44 -2.96 12.55
C VAL A 117 -2.12 -2.38 13.92
N ASP A 118 -1.66 -3.22 14.84
CA ASP A 118 -1.30 -2.78 16.18
C ASP A 118 -0.02 -1.93 16.19
N GLN A 119 -0.04 -0.82 16.94
CA GLN A 119 1.09 0.13 16.97
C GLN A 119 2.41 -0.48 17.51
N GLU A 120 2.33 -1.56 18.27
CA GLU A 120 3.53 -2.26 18.75
C GLU A 120 4.34 -2.90 17.62
N ILE A 121 3.69 -3.21 16.49
CA ILE A 121 4.33 -3.80 15.30
C ILE A 121 5.41 -2.87 14.75
N PHE A 122 5.19 -1.56 14.75
CA PHE A 122 6.15 -0.59 14.22
C PHE A 122 7.52 -0.66 14.92
N THR A 123 7.59 -1.10 16.16
CA THR A 123 8.83 -1.14 16.94
C THR A 123 9.66 -2.40 16.74
N LEU A 124 9.18 -3.35 15.94
CA LEU A 124 9.86 -4.63 15.73
C LEU A 124 10.94 -4.56 14.64
N PHE A 125 10.80 -3.69 13.67
CA PHE A 125 11.58 -3.65 12.44
C PHE A 125 12.67 -2.57 12.45
N LYS A 126 13.58 -2.65 13.42
CA LYS A 126 14.57 -1.59 13.70
C LYS A 126 15.62 -1.41 12.60
N ASP A 127 15.93 -2.49 11.89
CA ASP A 127 16.98 -2.54 10.86
C ASP A 127 16.40 -2.66 9.44
N SER A 128 15.09 -2.42 9.30
CA SER A 128 14.36 -2.50 8.04
C SER A 128 14.08 -1.10 7.49
N LEU A 129 13.94 -1.00 6.18
CA LEU A 129 13.29 0.14 5.54
C LEU A 129 11.77 0.03 5.79
N VAL A 130 11.21 0.91 6.61
CA VAL A 130 9.81 0.88 7.01
C VAL A 130 9.01 1.96 6.27
N CYS A 131 8.02 1.53 5.51
CA CYS A 131 7.03 2.40 4.89
C CYS A 131 5.66 2.23 5.51
N LEU A 132 4.93 3.33 5.60
CA LEU A 132 3.53 3.36 5.99
C LEU A 132 2.68 3.97 4.88
N THR A 133 1.63 3.23 4.45
CA THR A 133 0.48 3.80 3.74
C THR A 133 -0.70 3.88 4.70
N PRO A 134 -1.01 5.07 5.24
CA PRO A 134 -1.87 5.21 6.43
C PRO A 134 -3.36 5.23 6.11
N GLN A 135 -3.80 4.81 4.93
CA GLN A 135 -5.18 4.94 4.45
C GLN A 135 -6.21 4.43 5.48
N GLY A 136 -6.00 3.23 6.05
CA GLY A 136 -6.90 2.68 7.07
C GLY A 136 -6.90 3.47 8.37
N LEU A 137 -5.80 4.15 8.71
CA LEU A 137 -5.70 5.02 9.88
C LEU A 137 -6.40 6.37 9.67
N MET A 138 -6.58 6.77 8.42
CA MET A 138 -7.25 8.01 7.99
C MET A 138 -8.75 7.83 7.74
N ARG A 139 -9.32 6.68 8.10
CA ARG A 139 -10.72 6.32 7.90
C ARG A 139 -11.42 6.03 9.22
N ARG A 140 -12.70 6.31 9.26
CA ARG A 140 -13.66 5.87 10.28
C ARG A 140 -14.95 5.45 9.59
N TRP A 141 -15.77 4.71 10.26
CA TRP A 141 -17.08 4.30 9.75
C TRP A 141 -18.14 4.42 10.84
N ASP A 142 -19.39 4.58 10.41
CA ASP A 142 -20.55 4.61 11.29
C ASP A 142 -21.12 3.19 11.52
N GLU A 143 -22.20 3.09 12.26
CA GLU A 143 -22.89 1.83 12.58
C GLU A 143 -23.42 1.10 11.33
N LYS A 144 -23.61 1.82 10.21
CA LYS A 144 -24.02 1.26 8.91
C LYS A 144 -22.82 0.90 8.04
N GLY A 145 -21.60 1.03 8.56
CA GLY A 145 -20.37 0.78 7.83
C GLY A 145 -19.97 1.86 6.82
N GLN A 146 -20.69 2.98 6.74
CA GLN A 146 -20.33 4.05 5.80
C GLN A 146 -18.97 4.65 6.19
N VAL A 147 -18.02 4.65 5.24
CA VAL A 147 -16.66 5.13 5.45
C VAL A 147 -16.60 6.66 5.31
N TYR A 148 -15.90 7.29 6.24
CA TYR A 148 -15.65 8.74 6.29
C TYR A 148 -14.18 9.05 6.54
N PRO A 149 -13.67 10.21 6.10
CA PRO A 149 -12.34 10.67 6.46
C PRO A 149 -12.19 10.85 7.97
N LYS A 150 -10.99 10.55 8.47
CA LYS A 150 -10.59 10.74 9.86
C LYS A 150 -9.24 11.44 9.89
N ARG A 151 -9.12 12.50 10.69
CA ARG A 151 -7.82 13.10 10.98
C ARG A 151 -6.95 12.08 11.71
N TRP A 152 -5.78 11.79 11.15
CA TRP A 152 -4.80 10.91 11.77
C TRP A 152 -3.53 11.69 12.14
N ILE A 153 -3.12 11.57 13.39
CA ILE A 153 -1.88 12.17 13.90
C ILE A 153 -0.99 11.01 14.38
N PRO A 154 0.16 10.77 13.73
CA PRO A 154 1.05 9.71 14.17
C PRO A 154 1.58 10.03 15.57
N VAL A 155 1.49 9.07 16.48
CA VAL A 155 2.17 9.15 17.77
C VAL A 155 3.67 8.95 17.57
N PHE A 156 4.50 9.50 18.45
CA PHE A 156 5.96 9.42 18.37
C PHE A 156 6.47 7.98 18.17
N LYS A 157 5.89 7.01 18.85
CA LYS A 157 6.23 5.58 18.72
C LYS A 157 6.09 5.07 17.28
N VAL A 158 5.17 5.63 16.49
CA VAL A 158 4.97 5.28 15.07
C VAL A 158 5.90 6.12 14.19
N SER A 159 5.86 7.46 14.33
CA SER A 159 6.62 8.35 13.45
C SER A 159 8.13 8.16 13.54
N SER A 160 8.66 7.76 14.69
CA SER A 160 10.09 7.49 14.87
C SER A 160 10.59 6.19 14.25
N GLN A 161 9.70 5.35 13.73
CA GLN A 161 10.01 4.06 13.13
C GLN A 161 9.66 4.00 11.64
N VAL A 162 9.07 5.07 11.10
CA VAL A 162 8.66 5.13 9.69
C VAL A 162 9.64 6.00 8.91
N ASP A 163 10.31 5.40 7.93
CA ASP A 163 11.25 6.09 7.03
C ASP A 163 10.50 6.81 5.91
N VAL A 164 9.44 6.17 5.39
CA VAL A 164 8.68 6.62 4.23
C VAL A 164 7.19 6.62 4.52
N LEU A 165 6.52 7.73 4.27
CA LEU A 165 5.07 7.86 4.33
C LEU A 165 4.51 8.15 2.94
N ILE A 166 3.58 7.31 2.47
CA ILE A 166 2.95 7.46 1.14
C ILE A 166 1.44 7.46 1.28
N PHE A 167 0.77 8.45 0.74
CA PHE A 167 -0.69 8.57 0.73
C PHE A 167 -1.15 9.39 -0.47
N SER A 168 -2.44 9.34 -0.77
CA SER A 168 -3.03 10.10 -1.88
C SER A 168 -3.53 11.48 -1.44
N GLU A 169 -3.67 12.40 -2.40
CA GLU A 169 -4.33 13.69 -2.13
C GLU A 169 -5.79 13.52 -1.69
N GLU A 170 -6.45 12.44 -2.11
CA GLU A 170 -7.81 12.09 -1.66
C GLU A 170 -7.85 11.76 -0.17
N ASP A 171 -6.81 11.10 0.36
CA ASP A 171 -6.74 10.71 1.78
C ASP A 171 -6.68 11.92 2.71
N ILE A 172 -6.11 13.04 2.25
CA ILE A 172 -5.99 14.28 3.04
C ILE A 172 -6.90 15.42 2.54
N ALA A 173 -7.75 15.20 1.55
CA ALA A 173 -8.60 16.25 0.96
C ALA A 173 -9.47 16.97 2.01
N THR A 174 -9.91 16.27 3.07
CA THR A 174 -10.67 16.85 4.18
C THR A 174 -9.79 17.57 5.21
N PHE A 175 -8.51 17.19 5.33
CA PHE A 175 -7.56 17.69 6.33
C PHE A 175 -6.21 18.02 5.67
N PRO A 176 -6.17 18.96 4.71
CA PRO A 176 -4.96 19.23 3.91
C PRO A 176 -3.79 19.78 4.76
N GLU A 177 -4.10 20.41 5.90
CA GLU A 177 -3.10 20.90 6.84
C GLU A 177 -2.25 19.78 7.46
N MET A 178 -2.70 18.53 7.37
CA MET A 178 -1.95 17.38 7.88
C MET A 178 -0.68 17.10 7.09
N LEU A 179 -0.59 17.53 5.83
CA LEU A 179 0.63 17.41 5.02
C LEU A 179 1.83 18.03 5.71
N GLU A 180 1.71 19.28 6.20
CA GLU A 180 2.82 19.97 6.89
C GLU A 180 3.21 19.23 8.18
N LYS A 181 2.22 18.66 8.88
CA LYS A 181 2.50 17.84 10.06
C LYS A 181 3.29 16.59 9.72
N TYR A 182 2.93 15.88 8.64
CA TYR A 182 3.65 14.69 8.21
C TYR A 182 5.08 15.01 7.77
N LYS A 183 5.28 16.07 6.99
CA LYS A 183 6.60 16.58 6.57
C LYS A 183 7.51 16.93 7.76
N SER A 184 6.93 17.37 8.87
CA SER A 184 7.69 17.69 10.10
C SER A 184 8.08 16.47 10.93
N LEU A 185 7.46 15.31 10.70
CA LEU A 185 7.64 14.11 11.52
C LEU A 185 8.38 12.98 10.80
N ILE A 186 8.33 12.94 9.47
CA ILE A 186 8.82 11.82 8.66
C ILE A 186 9.71 12.34 7.55
N ASN A 187 10.85 11.69 7.36
CA ASN A 187 11.92 12.19 6.48
C ASN A 187 11.56 12.17 4.99
N ILE A 188 10.86 11.12 4.54
CA ILE A 188 10.40 10.97 3.16
C ILE A 188 8.88 10.90 3.17
N VAL A 189 8.23 11.90 2.58
CA VAL A 189 6.76 11.95 2.44
C VAL A 189 6.43 12.05 0.96
N ILE A 190 5.53 11.18 0.49
CA ILE A 190 5.10 11.16 -0.91
C ILE A 190 3.59 11.30 -0.97
N LEU A 191 3.14 12.27 -1.76
CA LEU A 191 1.74 12.52 -2.09
C LEU A 191 1.47 12.04 -3.51
N THR A 192 0.68 10.98 -3.67
CA THR A 192 0.24 10.52 -4.99
C THR A 192 -0.99 11.31 -5.46
N ARG A 193 -1.07 11.61 -6.76
CA ARG A 193 -2.06 12.51 -7.36
C ARG A 193 -2.72 11.89 -8.61
N GLY A 194 -2.92 10.58 -8.58
CA GLY A 194 -3.53 9.84 -9.70
C GLY A 194 -2.83 10.10 -11.02
N ALA A 195 -3.58 10.53 -12.03
CA ALA A 195 -3.07 10.83 -13.38
C ALA A 195 -2.08 12.00 -13.44
N GLU A 196 -1.99 12.83 -12.39
CA GLU A 196 -1.02 13.92 -12.29
C GLU A 196 0.36 13.45 -11.78
N GLY A 197 0.45 12.20 -11.26
CA GLY A 197 1.69 11.61 -10.79
C GLY A 197 1.89 11.72 -9.29
N SER A 198 3.04 12.24 -8.83
CA SER A 198 3.35 12.32 -7.41
C SER A 198 4.23 13.52 -7.06
N ILE A 199 4.22 13.89 -5.78
CA ILE A 199 5.12 14.88 -5.19
C ILE A 199 5.89 14.19 -4.07
N LEU A 200 7.21 14.24 -4.15
CA LEU A 200 8.13 13.82 -3.10
C LEU A 200 8.55 15.04 -2.28
N TYR A 201 8.34 14.98 -0.98
CA TYR A 201 8.84 15.91 0.02
C TYR A 201 10.04 15.28 0.72
N TRP A 202 11.23 15.83 0.48
CA TRP A 202 12.47 15.27 1.02
C TRP A 202 13.50 16.39 1.28
N ARG A 203 14.11 16.38 2.46
CA ARG A 203 15.14 17.38 2.87
C ARG A 203 14.67 18.83 2.68
N GLY A 204 13.41 19.11 3.01
CA GLY A 204 12.82 20.45 2.89
C GLY A 204 12.56 20.91 1.45
N LYS A 205 12.68 20.05 0.46
CA LYS A 205 12.43 20.33 -0.96
C LYS A 205 11.24 19.51 -1.46
N GLU A 206 10.64 20.00 -2.54
CA GLU A 206 9.54 19.36 -3.25
C GLU A 206 10.01 18.98 -4.66
N PHE A 207 9.73 17.72 -5.04
CA PHE A 207 10.05 17.19 -6.35
C PHE A 207 8.78 16.65 -7.00
N TYR A 208 8.47 17.13 -8.19
CA TYR A 208 7.24 16.80 -8.93
C TYR A 208 7.56 15.79 -10.02
N PHE A 209 6.77 14.71 -10.07
CA PHE A 209 6.92 13.65 -11.05
C PHE A 209 5.58 13.41 -11.76
N SER A 210 5.57 13.54 -13.08
CA SER A 210 4.39 13.24 -13.88
C SER A 210 4.14 11.73 -13.96
N ALA A 211 2.88 11.33 -13.97
CA ALA A 211 2.53 9.96 -14.31
C ALA A 211 2.77 9.67 -15.79
N PHE A 212 2.98 8.40 -16.14
CA PHE A 212 2.93 7.96 -17.53
C PHE A 212 1.48 8.02 -18.02
N LYS A 213 1.25 8.71 -19.12
CA LYS A 213 -0.09 8.82 -19.72
C LYS A 213 -0.54 7.48 -20.26
N THR A 214 -1.64 6.96 -19.75
CA THR A 214 -2.22 5.69 -20.14
C THR A 214 -3.75 5.75 -20.04
N GLU A 215 -4.44 4.77 -20.58
CA GLU A 215 -5.88 4.63 -20.44
C GLU A 215 -6.20 4.01 -19.08
N GLU A 216 -6.89 4.77 -18.23
CA GLU A 216 -7.33 4.30 -16.93
C GLU A 216 -8.60 3.46 -17.06
N LYS A 217 -8.53 2.20 -16.58
CA LYS A 217 -9.66 1.29 -16.46
C LYS A 217 -10.11 1.11 -15.02
N ASP A 218 -9.16 0.99 -14.10
CA ASP A 218 -9.42 0.82 -12.68
C ASP A 218 -8.24 1.37 -11.86
N PRO A 219 -8.42 2.48 -11.09
CA PRO A 219 -7.34 3.06 -10.28
C PRO A 219 -7.07 2.29 -8.98
N THR A 220 -7.86 1.24 -8.69
CA THR A 220 -7.74 0.48 -7.43
C THR A 220 -6.37 -0.16 -7.28
N GLY A 221 -5.72 0.08 -6.16
CA GLY A 221 -4.41 -0.50 -5.83
C GLY A 221 -3.22 0.21 -6.49
N ALA A 222 -3.42 1.23 -7.33
CA ALA A 222 -2.31 1.96 -7.97
C ALA A 222 -1.37 2.61 -6.95
N GLY A 223 -1.90 3.16 -5.85
CA GLY A 223 -1.11 3.71 -4.74
C GLY A 223 -0.27 2.65 -4.03
N ASP A 224 -0.80 1.43 -3.87
CA ASP A 224 -0.07 0.32 -3.24
C ASP A 224 1.02 -0.24 -4.15
N VAL A 225 0.74 -0.30 -5.46
CA VAL A 225 1.72 -0.65 -6.49
C VAL A 225 2.85 0.39 -6.53
N PHE A 226 2.50 1.69 -6.47
CA PHE A 226 3.46 2.78 -6.35
C PHE A 226 4.35 2.60 -5.12
N ALA A 227 3.74 2.39 -3.94
CA ALA A 227 4.48 2.24 -2.69
C ALA A 227 5.47 1.06 -2.74
N ALA A 228 5.02 -0.11 -3.20
CA ALA A 228 5.89 -1.27 -3.33
C ALA A 228 7.05 -1.04 -4.32
N ALA A 229 6.76 -0.46 -5.48
CA ALA A 229 7.78 -0.16 -6.48
C ALA A 229 8.80 0.87 -5.98
N PHE A 230 8.32 1.92 -5.30
CA PHE A 230 9.19 2.90 -4.65
C PHE A 230 10.15 2.23 -3.66
N LEU A 231 9.62 1.41 -2.77
CA LEU A 231 10.41 0.75 -1.72
C LEU A 231 11.47 -0.20 -2.30
N VAL A 232 11.10 -1.00 -3.29
CA VAL A 232 12.03 -1.91 -3.96
C VAL A 232 13.18 -1.13 -4.59
N LYS A 233 12.87 -0.08 -5.34
CA LYS A 233 13.91 0.73 -6.00
C LYS A 233 14.72 1.54 -4.99
N TYR A 234 14.08 2.12 -3.97
CA TYR A 234 14.75 2.91 -2.94
C TYR A 234 15.73 2.06 -2.11
N TYR A 235 15.35 0.83 -1.78
CA TYR A 235 16.25 -0.11 -1.12
C TYR A 235 17.50 -0.44 -1.95
N GLN A 236 17.37 -0.44 -3.29
CA GLN A 236 18.48 -0.74 -4.20
C GLN A 236 19.41 0.45 -4.43
N THR A 237 18.87 1.67 -4.47
CA THR A 237 19.61 2.86 -4.96
C THR A 237 19.88 3.91 -3.89
N ASP A 238 19.16 3.89 -2.78
CA ASP A 238 19.13 4.95 -1.75
C ASP A 238 18.81 6.35 -2.34
N ASP A 239 18.19 6.38 -3.54
CA ASP A 239 17.79 7.61 -4.23
C ASP A 239 16.25 7.71 -4.29
N PRO A 240 15.62 8.58 -3.46
CA PRO A 240 14.17 8.73 -3.46
C PRO A 240 13.62 9.44 -4.72
N ILE A 241 14.47 10.18 -5.45
CA ILE A 241 14.08 10.86 -6.70
C ILE A 241 13.92 9.82 -7.81
N GLU A 242 14.94 9.00 -8.00
CA GLU A 242 14.92 7.90 -8.97
C GLU A 242 13.80 6.90 -8.63
N SER A 243 13.65 6.58 -7.36
CA SER A 243 12.61 5.66 -6.87
C SER A 243 11.19 6.18 -7.13
N SER A 244 10.96 7.50 -7.00
CA SER A 244 9.66 8.11 -7.31
C SER A 244 9.34 8.06 -8.81
N ARG A 245 10.34 8.27 -9.68
CA ARG A 245 10.17 8.13 -11.15
C ARG A 245 9.80 6.69 -11.51
N PHE A 246 10.56 5.73 -10.98
CA PHE A 246 10.31 4.31 -11.19
C PHE A 246 8.92 3.89 -10.69
N ALA A 247 8.52 4.34 -9.50
CA ALA A 247 7.23 4.03 -8.90
C ALA A 247 6.05 4.55 -9.76
N ASN A 248 6.13 5.78 -10.30
CA ASN A 248 5.14 6.30 -11.23
C ASN A 248 5.04 5.44 -12.52
N CYS A 249 6.18 4.98 -13.03
CA CYS A 249 6.21 4.07 -14.18
C CYS A 249 5.48 2.76 -13.87
N VAL A 250 5.79 2.12 -12.75
CA VAL A 250 5.19 0.83 -12.37
C VAL A 250 3.69 0.99 -12.06
N ALA A 251 3.31 2.04 -11.33
CA ALA A 251 1.92 2.31 -10.97
C ALA A 251 1.04 2.58 -12.21
N SER A 252 1.61 3.13 -13.29
CA SER A 252 0.85 3.39 -14.51
C SER A 252 0.32 2.12 -15.19
N PHE A 253 0.90 0.96 -14.93
CA PHE A 253 0.35 -0.32 -15.40
C PHE A 253 -0.85 -0.76 -14.57
N ALA A 254 -0.86 -0.46 -13.26
CA ALA A 254 -1.92 -0.91 -12.37
C ALA A 254 -3.30 -0.41 -12.85
N VAL A 255 -3.36 0.81 -13.36
CA VAL A 255 -4.61 1.42 -13.83
C VAL A 255 -5.12 0.89 -15.18
N GLU A 256 -4.28 0.17 -15.96
CA GLU A 256 -4.65 -0.40 -17.27
C GLU A 256 -5.45 -1.70 -17.17
N GLY A 257 -5.49 -2.31 -16.00
CA GLY A 257 -6.20 -3.56 -15.72
C GLY A 257 -7.14 -3.44 -14.56
N LYS A 258 -8.10 -4.38 -14.44
CA LYS A 258 -9.02 -4.43 -13.32
C LYS A 258 -8.39 -5.18 -12.15
N GLY A 259 -8.45 -4.59 -10.95
CA GLY A 259 -7.87 -5.18 -9.76
C GLY A 259 -6.40 -5.54 -9.94
N THR A 260 -5.98 -6.70 -9.48
CA THR A 260 -4.58 -7.16 -9.56
C THR A 260 -4.08 -7.51 -10.97
N ALA A 261 -4.97 -7.58 -11.97
CA ALA A 261 -4.59 -7.87 -13.37
C ALA A 261 -3.73 -6.76 -14.00
N GLY A 262 -3.80 -5.53 -13.47
CA GLY A 262 -2.96 -4.41 -13.89
C GLY A 262 -1.51 -4.51 -13.43
N ILE A 263 -1.19 -5.31 -12.41
CA ILE A 263 0.19 -5.44 -11.91
C ILE A 263 1.06 -6.11 -12.98
N SER A 264 2.02 -5.37 -13.53
CA SER A 264 2.81 -5.81 -14.67
C SER A 264 3.99 -6.72 -14.29
N ASN A 265 4.51 -7.46 -15.27
CA ASN A 265 5.77 -8.17 -15.11
C ASN A 265 6.98 -7.26 -15.40
N PHE A 266 8.16 -7.72 -14.99
CA PHE A 266 9.39 -6.95 -15.05
C PHE A 266 9.76 -6.53 -16.49
N ASP A 267 9.59 -7.38 -17.49
CA ASP A 267 9.94 -7.07 -18.89
C ASP A 267 9.12 -5.90 -19.47
N ARG A 268 7.83 -5.82 -19.14
CA ARG A 268 6.99 -4.70 -19.54
C ARG A 268 7.38 -3.42 -18.83
N ILE A 269 7.74 -3.52 -17.53
CA ILE A 269 8.19 -2.39 -16.71
C ILE A 269 9.47 -1.80 -17.32
N ILE A 270 10.48 -2.64 -17.66
CA ILE A 270 11.73 -2.20 -18.29
C ILE A 270 11.45 -1.41 -19.58
N LYS A 271 10.59 -1.93 -20.47
CA LYS A 271 10.27 -1.26 -21.72
C LYS A 271 9.65 0.12 -21.50
N ARG A 272 8.72 0.26 -20.55
CA ARG A 272 8.11 1.56 -20.23
C ARG A 272 9.08 2.51 -19.54
N ALA A 273 9.89 2.03 -18.61
CA ALA A 273 10.92 2.79 -17.93
C ALA A 273 11.90 3.40 -18.96
N PHE A 274 12.35 2.61 -19.93
CA PHE A 274 13.20 3.10 -21.00
C PHE A 274 12.54 4.23 -21.81
N LEU A 275 11.24 4.12 -22.13
CA LEU A 275 10.47 5.17 -22.81
C LEU A 275 10.33 6.46 -21.97
N MET A 276 10.40 6.34 -20.65
CA MET A 276 10.37 7.47 -19.71
C MET A 276 11.76 8.05 -19.40
N GLY A 277 12.83 7.49 -19.98
CA GLY A 277 14.20 7.88 -19.66
C GLY A 277 14.59 7.58 -18.20
N ILE A 278 14.10 6.44 -17.69
CA ILE A 278 14.40 5.96 -16.33
C ILE A 278 15.43 4.83 -16.47
N ASP A 279 16.58 5.01 -15.83
CA ASP A 279 17.60 3.98 -15.70
C ASP A 279 17.15 2.92 -14.67
N LEU A 280 17.43 1.63 -14.93
CA LEU A 280 16.95 0.51 -14.14
C LEU A 280 18.08 -0.20 -13.40
#